data_56cfc65001c1088cbafcf9a048a75259
#
_entry.id   56cfc65001c1088cbafcf9a048a75259
#
_cell.length_a   1.000
_cell.length_b   1.000
_cell.length_c   1.000
_cell.angle_alpha   90.00
_cell.angle_beta   90.00
_cell.angle_gamma   90.00
#
_symmetry.space_group_name_H-M   'P 1'
#
loop_
_entity.id
_entity.type
_entity.pdbx_description
1 polymer ?
#
loop_
_entity_poly.entity_id
_entity_poly.type
_entity_poly.pdbx_seq_one_letter_code
_entity_poly.pdbx_strand_id
1 'polypeptide(L)'
;MPIAKTSKRQLRNLKLQSQNTNRGRTTKLGDELAKGLKQAAAHFRGEVKLPSYDYNIPDRIDVRAVRERSGLSQAQFAGRYALNPRTVQEWEQGRAEPDIAVRAYLTVIDRNPRAVQRALAAAIKT
;
A
#
# COMPACT_ATOMS: atom_id res chain seq x y z
N MET A 1 29.06 29.53 17.70
CA MET A 1 28.70 29.67 17.90
C MET A 1 27.58 29.54 17.71
N PRO A 2 27.32 29.84 17.63
CA PRO A 2 26.10 29.86 17.79
C PRO A 2 25.33 29.33 16.89
N ILE A 3 25.50 28.35 16.75
CA ILE A 3 24.78 27.59 16.12
C ILE A 3 23.50 27.78 16.47
N ALA A 4 23.34 27.83 17.52
CA ALA A 4 22.14 27.97 18.05
C ALA A 4 21.38 28.98 17.42
N LYS A 5 21.97 29.72 16.63
CA LYS A 5 21.22 30.66 16.13
C LYS A 5 20.51 30.20 15.00
N THR A 6 20.02 29.08 14.97
CA THR A 6 19.03 28.77 14.07
C THR A 6 18.18 29.88 14.14
N SER A 7 18.22 30.57 13.20
CA SER A 7 17.69 31.82 13.34
C SER A 7 16.20 31.72 13.50
N LYS A 8 15.71 32.65 14.22
CA LYS A 8 14.29 32.80 14.33
C LYS A 8 13.71 33.01 12.94
N ARG A 9 14.53 33.50 12.02
CA ARG A 9 14.11 33.69 10.64
C ARG A 9 13.79 32.36 9.97
N GLN A 10 14.60 31.34 10.19
CA GLN A 10 14.35 30.03 9.62
C GLN A 10 13.09 29.40 10.21
N LEU A 11 12.93 29.53 11.50
CA LEU A 11 11.72 29.01 12.14
C LEU A 11 10.49 29.74 11.64
N ARG A 12 10.61 31.03 11.44
CA ARG A 12 9.51 31.84 10.93
C ARG A 12 9.15 31.42 9.51
N ASN A 13 10.15 31.17 8.69
CA ASN A 13 9.92 30.74 7.32
C ASN A 13 9.25 29.38 7.26
N LEU A 14 9.66 28.47 8.14
CA LEU A 14 9.02 27.17 8.18
C LEU A 14 7.56 27.29 8.56
N LYS A 15 7.25 28.16 9.49
CA LYS A 15 5.86 28.37 9.88
C LYS A 15 5.05 28.98 8.74
N LEU A 16 5.62 29.93 8.04
CA LEU A 16 4.94 30.57 6.93
C LEU A 16 4.68 29.59 5.80
N GLN A 17 5.63 28.73 5.52
CA GLN A 17 5.43 27.72 4.49
C GLN A 17 4.34 26.76 4.89
N SER A 18 4.35 26.36 6.14
CA SER A 18 3.34 25.46 6.64
C SER A 18 1.94 26.07 6.55
N GLN A 19 1.84 27.34 6.86
CA GLN A 19 0.56 28.02 6.80
C GLN A 19 0.09 28.20 5.36
N ASN A 20 1.02 28.47 4.47
CA ASN A 20 0.64 28.68 3.07
C ASN A 20 0.11 27.44 2.42
N THR A 21 0.61 26.30 2.77
CA THR A 21 0.15 25.07 2.15
C THR A 21 -1.26 24.70 2.56
N ASN A 22 -1.75 25.31 3.65
CA ASN A 22 -3.05 24.91 4.12
C ASN A 22 -4.17 25.89 3.93
N ARG A 23 -3.92 26.99 3.26
CA ARG A 23 -4.94 27.98 3.23
C ARG A 23 -6.07 27.63 2.36
N GLY A 24 -7.10 27.18 2.98
CA GLY A 24 -8.39 27.06 2.37
C GLY A 24 -8.48 26.29 1.08
N ARG A 25 -7.48 25.53 0.78
CA ARG A 25 -7.49 24.78 -0.44
C ARG A 25 -7.47 23.30 -0.24
N THR A 26 -7.78 22.87 0.95
CA THR A 26 -7.83 21.44 1.19
C THR A 26 -9.03 20.90 0.45
N THR A 27 -8.81 19.94 -0.39
CA THR A 27 -9.88 19.23 -1.04
C THR A 27 -10.46 18.22 -0.06
N LYS A 28 -11.63 17.74 -0.34
CA LYS A 28 -12.24 16.70 0.48
C LYS A 28 -11.30 15.49 0.59
N LEU A 29 -10.65 15.13 -0.51
CA LEU A 29 -9.71 14.03 -0.51
C LEU A 29 -8.51 14.32 0.38
N GLY A 30 -8.00 15.54 0.32
CA GLY A 30 -6.88 15.95 1.17
C GLY A 30 -7.23 15.91 2.64
N ASP A 31 -8.45 16.32 2.99
CA ASP A 31 -8.90 16.27 4.38
C ASP A 31 -9.02 14.84 4.89
N GLU A 32 -9.56 13.95 4.07
CA GLU A 32 -9.70 12.55 4.43
C GLU A 32 -8.34 11.87 4.57
N LEU A 33 -7.42 12.20 3.70
CA LEU A 33 -6.07 11.66 3.79
C LEU A 33 -5.38 12.13 5.08
N ALA A 34 -5.52 13.40 5.39
CA ALA A 34 -4.93 13.96 6.62
C ALA A 34 -5.51 13.29 7.85
N LYS A 35 -6.81 13.01 7.86
CA LYS A 35 -7.44 12.32 8.97
C LYS A 35 -6.88 10.90 9.09
N GLY A 36 -6.75 10.21 7.98
CA GLY A 36 -6.20 8.86 7.96
C GLY A 36 -4.79 8.81 8.52
N LEU A 37 -3.96 9.77 8.14
CA LEU A 37 -2.59 9.84 8.65
C LEU A 37 -2.55 10.11 10.14
N LYS A 38 -3.42 10.99 10.65
CA LYS A 38 -3.50 11.28 12.07
C LYS A 38 -3.95 10.05 12.84
N GLN A 39 -4.94 9.35 12.34
CA GLN A 39 -5.45 8.15 13.00
C GLN A 39 -4.38 7.06 13.03
N ALA A 40 -3.65 6.90 11.94
CA ALA A 40 -2.58 5.91 11.89
C ALA A 40 -1.48 6.22 12.90
N ALA A 41 -1.08 7.49 12.99
CA ALA A 41 -0.07 7.91 13.95
C ALA A 41 -0.54 7.70 15.39
N ALA A 42 -1.80 8.04 15.67
CA ALA A 42 -2.37 7.83 17.00
C ALA A 42 -2.45 6.36 17.35
N HIS A 43 -2.79 5.51 16.36
CA HIS A 43 -2.87 4.07 16.57
C HIS A 43 -1.49 3.51 16.95
N PHE A 44 -0.43 3.94 16.25
CA PHE A 44 0.91 3.50 16.59
C PHE A 44 1.35 3.95 17.96
N ARG A 45 0.82 5.06 18.44
CA ARG A 45 1.12 5.54 19.80
C ARG A 45 0.19 4.93 20.84
N GLY A 46 -0.79 4.13 20.41
CA GLY A 46 -1.76 3.53 21.31
C GLY A 46 -2.83 4.49 21.80
N GLU A 47 -2.97 5.64 21.15
CA GLU A 47 -3.93 6.66 21.57
C GLU A 47 -5.34 6.42 21.04
N VAL A 48 -5.43 5.82 19.88
CA VAL A 48 -6.70 5.57 19.23
C VAL A 48 -6.71 4.16 18.68
N LYS A 49 -7.82 3.47 18.86
CA LYS A 49 -7.96 2.15 18.28
C LYS A 49 -8.60 2.28 16.92
N LEU A 50 -7.92 1.88 15.89
CA LEU A 50 -8.52 1.82 14.57
C LEU A 50 -9.45 0.61 14.47
N PRO A 51 -10.50 0.68 13.65
CA PRO A 51 -11.34 -0.49 13.43
C PRO A 51 -10.49 -1.66 12.97
N SER A 52 -10.69 -2.81 13.58
CA SER A 52 -9.99 -4.01 13.16
C SER A 52 -10.98 -4.95 12.51
N TYR A 53 -10.53 -5.62 11.49
CA TYR A 53 -11.35 -6.56 10.74
C TYR A 53 -10.67 -7.91 10.79
N ASP A 54 -11.46 -8.95 10.96
CA ASP A 54 -10.91 -10.29 10.98
C ASP A 54 -10.75 -10.78 9.54
N TYR A 55 -9.55 -10.64 9.02
CA TYR A 55 -9.23 -11.15 7.70
C TYR A 55 -8.44 -12.42 7.85
N ASN A 56 -8.81 -13.41 7.09
CA ASN A 56 -8.10 -14.68 7.10
C ASN A 56 -7.01 -14.65 6.02
N ILE A 57 -5.96 -13.92 6.32
CA ILE A 57 -4.80 -13.85 5.43
C ILE A 57 -3.77 -14.82 5.97
N PRO A 58 -3.37 -15.83 5.18
CA PRO A 58 -2.43 -16.83 5.67
C PRO A 58 -1.05 -16.21 5.93
N ASP A 59 -0.34 -16.79 6.90
CA ASP A 59 1.02 -16.35 7.22
C ASP A 59 1.97 -16.66 6.08
N ARG A 60 1.69 -17.71 5.33
CA ARG A 60 2.45 -18.09 4.14
C ARG A 60 1.49 -18.49 3.05
N ILE A 61 1.86 -18.19 1.82
CA ILE A 61 1.04 -18.56 0.69
C ILE A 61 1.92 -19.27 -0.33
N ASP A 62 1.40 -20.36 -0.88
CA ASP A 62 2.10 -21.10 -1.93
C ASP A 62 1.76 -20.45 -3.27
N VAL A 63 2.63 -19.56 -3.71
CA VAL A 63 2.42 -18.79 -4.95
C VAL A 63 2.33 -19.71 -6.16
N ARG A 64 3.14 -20.76 -6.19
CA ARG A 64 3.09 -21.72 -7.29
C ARG A 64 1.74 -22.41 -7.37
N ALA A 65 1.18 -22.81 -6.23
CA ALA A 65 -0.12 -23.46 -6.20
C ALA A 65 -1.22 -22.53 -6.69
N VAL A 66 -1.17 -21.26 -6.27
CA VAL A 66 -2.13 -20.26 -6.74
C VAL A 66 -2.05 -20.13 -8.26
N ARG A 67 -0.83 -20.03 -8.79
CA ARG A 67 -0.62 -19.91 -10.22
C ARG A 67 -1.09 -21.15 -10.97
N GLU A 68 -0.77 -22.33 -10.46
CA GLU A 68 -1.15 -23.58 -11.13
C GLU A 68 -2.67 -23.74 -11.17
N ARG A 69 -3.37 -23.32 -10.13
CA ARG A 69 -4.82 -23.33 -10.15
C ARG A 69 -5.39 -22.38 -11.20
N SER A 70 -4.64 -21.34 -11.54
CA SER A 70 -5.04 -20.43 -12.60
C SER A 70 -4.75 -20.98 -14.01
N GLY A 71 -3.94 -22.02 -14.11
CA GLY A 71 -3.55 -22.59 -15.38
C GLY A 71 -2.60 -21.72 -16.19
N LEU A 72 -1.84 -20.84 -15.54
CA LEU A 72 -0.99 -19.89 -16.23
C LEU A 72 0.48 -20.17 -15.98
N SER A 73 1.33 -19.79 -16.94
CA SER A 73 2.77 -19.80 -16.74
C SER A 73 3.17 -18.64 -15.81
N GLN A 74 4.41 -18.62 -15.36
CA GLN A 74 4.90 -17.54 -14.52
C GLN A 74 4.75 -16.18 -15.22
N ALA A 75 5.13 -16.10 -16.48
CA ALA A 75 5.05 -14.87 -17.25
C ALA A 75 3.59 -14.44 -17.45
N GLN A 76 2.72 -15.38 -17.76
CA GLN A 76 1.30 -15.09 -17.96
C GLN A 76 0.64 -14.63 -16.67
N PHE A 77 0.96 -15.29 -15.58
CA PHE A 77 0.41 -14.95 -14.25
C PHE A 77 0.85 -13.54 -13.86
N ALA A 78 2.14 -13.25 -14.00
CA ALA A 78 2.67 -11.94 -13.67
C ALA A 78 2.03 -10.85 -14.54
N GLY A 79 1.93 -11.10 -15.84
CA GLY A 79 1.32 -10.12 -16.75
C GLY A 79 -0.15 -9.88 -16.45
N ARG A 80 -0.89 -10.95 -16.16
CA ARG A 80 -2.33 -10.81 -15.91
C ARG A 80 -2.64 -10.05 -14.63
N TYR A 81 -1.83 -10.23 -13.61
CA TYR A 81 -2.09 -9.64 -12.30
C TYR A 81 -1.14 -8.49 -11.94
N ALA A 82 -0.46 -7.94 -12.94
CA ALA A 82 0.43 -6.79 -12.78
C ALA A 82 1.52 -7.02 -11.74
N LEU A 83 2.12 -8.20 -11.80
CA LEU A 83 3.23 -8.55 -10.93
C LEU A 83 4.52 -8.62 -11.74
N ASN A 84 5.65 -8.48 -11.08
CA ASN A 84 6.94 -8.63 -11.74
C ASN A 84 7.24 -10.13 -11.89
N PRO A 85 7.52 -10.62 -13.10
CA PRO A 85 7.77 -12.06 -13.30
C PRO A 85 8.94 -12.58 -12.46
N ARG A 86 9.97 -11.78 -12.30
CA ARG A 86 11.13 -12.18 -11.51
C ARG A 86 10.77 -12.33 -10.04
N THR A 87 9.92 -11.43 -9.55
CA THR A 87 9.45 -11.50 -8.18
C THR A 87 8.60 -12.75 -7.95
N VAL A 88 7.72 -13.06 -8.90
CA VAL A 88 6.93 -14.30 -8.84
C VAL A 88 7.85 -15.51 -8.78
N GLN A 89 8.89 -15.52 -9.60
CA GLN A 89 9.85 -16.60 -9.63
C GLN A 89 10.56 -16.74 -8.27
N GLU A 90 10.96 -15.63 -7.69
CA GLU A 90 11.63 -15.65 -6.39
C GLU A 90 10.74 -16.18 -5.29
N TRP A 91 9.46 -15.81 -5.30
CA TRP A 91 8.50 -16.34 -4.34
C TRP A 91 8.34 -17.86 -4.50
N GLU A 92 8.23 -18.32 -5.74
CA GLU A 92 8.05 -19.76 -6.00
C GLU A 92 9.27 -20.56 -5.61
N GLN A 93 10.45 -19.97 -5.71
CA GLN A 93 11.70 -20.64 -5.36
C GLN A 93 12.07 -20.48 -3.89
N GLY A 94 11.28 -19.75 -3.12
CA GLY A 94 11.55 -19.55 -1.71
C GLY A 94 12.66 -18.57 -1.41
N ARG A 95 13.09 -17.79 -2.40
CA ARG A 95 14.15 -16.79 -2.19
C ARG A 95 13.66 -15.53 -1.54
N ALA A 96 12.39 -15.25 -1.66
CA ALA A 96 11.74 -14.11 -1.06
C ALA A 96 10.34 -14.54 -0.66
N GLU A 97 9.78 -13.88 0.33
CA GLU A 97 8.41 -14.16 0.76
C GLU A 97 7.54 -12.94 0.52
N PRO A 98 6.31 -13.12 0.03
CA PRO A 98 5.41 -12.00 -0.14
C PRO A 98 5.05 -11.40 1.22
N ASP A 99 4.98 -10.09 1.29
CA ASP A 99 4.54 -9.41 2.50
C ASP A 99 3.02 -9.57 2.66
N ILE A 100 2.48 -9.05 3.75
CA ILE A 100 1.06 -9.24 4.05
C ILE A 100 0.15 -8.65 2.99
N ALA A 101 0.51 -7.52 2.41
CA ALA A 101 -0.32 -6.89 1.37
C ALA A 101 -0.36 -7.77 0.13
N VAL A 102 0.77 -8.33 -0.25
CA VAL A 102 0.84 -9.22 -1.42
C VAL A 102 0.12 -10.54 -1.13
N ARG A 103 0.26 -11.07 0.09
CA ARG A 103 -0.47 -12.29 0.46
C ARG A 103 -1.98 -12.07 0.37
N ALA A 104 -2.46 -10.90 0.80
CA ALA A 104 -3.86 -10.56 0.67
C ALA A 104 -4.27 -10.51 -0.80
N TYR A 105 -3.46 -9.89 -1.64
CA TYR A 105 -3.71 -9.81 -3.08
C TYR A 105 -3.75 -11.19 -3.72
N LEU A 106 -2.79 -12.03 -3.39
CA LEU A 106 -2.75 -13.41 -3.92
C LEU A 106 -3.95 -14.22 -3.45
N THR A 107 -4.41 -13.99 -2.24
CA THR A 107 -5.61 -14.65 -1.73
C THR A 107 -6.84 -14.25 -2.54
N VAL A 108 -6.97 -12.98 -2.88
CA VAL A 108 -8.08 -12.49 -3.70
C VAL A 108 -7.99 -13.08 -5.11
N ILE A 109 -6.79 -13.13 -5.67
CA ILE A 109 -6.57 -13.75 -6.99
C ILE A 109 -7.03 -15.21 -6.98
N ASP A 110 -6.66 -15.93 -5.93
CA ASP A 110 -6.98 -17.35 -5.82
C ASP A 110 -8.49 -17.57 -5.69
N ARG A 111 -9.15 -16.75 -4.90
CA ARG A 111 -10.58 -16.93 -4.61
C ARG A 111 -11.51 -16.30 -5.64
N ASN A 112 -11.10 -15.17 -6.22
CA ASN A 112 -11.97 -14.46 -7.15
C ASN A 112 -11.14 -13.81 -8.26
N PRO A 113 -10.54 -14.63 -9.14
CA PRO A 113 -9.66 -14.10 -10.18
C PRO A 113 -10.38 -13.16 -11.14
N ARG A 114 -11.67 -13.38 -11.39
CA ARG A 114 -12.41 -12.55 -12.33
C ARG A 114 -12.59 -11.12 -11.81
N ALA A 115 -12.81 -10.96 -10.52
CA ALA A 115 -12.95 -9.64 -9.94
C ALA A 115 -11.66 -8.84 -10.08
N VAL A 116 -10.52 -9.50 -9.87
CA VAL A 116 -9.22 -8.85 -10.01
C VAL A 116 -8.99 -8.45 -11.47
N GLN A 117 -9.27 -9.37 -12.40
CA GLN A 117 -9.08 -9.10 -13.82
C GLN A 117 -9.94 -7.94 -14.30
N ARG A 118 -11.19 -7.88 -13.84
CA ARG A 118 -12.09 -6.77 -14.20
C ARG A 118 -11.59 -5.45 -13.63
N ALA A 119 -11.12 -5.47 -12.39
CA ALA A 119 -10.62 -4.26 -11.74
C ALA A 119 -9.38 -3.73 -12.47
N LEU A 120 -8.46 -4.60 -12.84
CA LEU A 120 -7.25 -4.20 -13.54
C LEU A 120 -7.55 -3.74 -14.97
N ALA A 121 -8.48 -4.40 -15.64
CA ALA A 121 -8.87 -4.00 -16.98
C ALA A 121 -9.56 -2.63 -16.98
N ALA A 122 -10.40 -2.36 -15.98
CA ALA A 122 -11.05 -1.06 -15.84
C ALA A 122 -10.02 0.04 -15.61
N ALA A 123 -8.98 -0.25 -14.84
CA ALA A 123 -7.90 0.72 -14.59
C ALA A 123 -7.15 1.07 -15.87
N ILE A 124 -7.00 0.10 -16.78
CA ILE A 124 -6.31 0.35 -18.03
C ILE A 124 -7.11 1.23 -18.98
N LYS A 125 -8.43 1.18 -18.87
CA LYS A 125 -9.28 1.93 -19.79
C LYS A 125 -9.43 3.41 -19.45
N THR A 126 -8.87 3.87 -18.39
CA THR A 126 -8.88 5.29 -18.10
C THR A 126 -7.73 6.02 -18.80
#